data_100766f7b34cff1be40ab860bcda97ce
#
_entry.id   100766f7b34cff1be40ab860bcda97ce
#
_cell.length_a   1.000
_cell.length_b   1.000
_cell.length_c   1.000
_cell.angle_alpha   90.00
_cell.angle_beta   90.00
_cell.angle_gamma   90.00
#
_symmetry.space_group_name_H-M   'P 1'
#
loop_
_entity.id
_entity.type
_entity.pdbx_description
1 polymer ?
#
loop_
_entity_poly.entity_id
_entity_poly.type
_entity_poly.pdbx_seq_one_letter_code
_entity_poly.pdbx_strand_id
1 'polypeptide(L)'
;PSRIGLLLDMTLRDIERVLYFESFVVIEPGMTPLEKGQLLSDEDYYTALEEYGDEFDAKMGAEAIQGLLKDIDLKSEVERLREEIPNTTSETKLKKLSKRLKLVESFLNSGNKPEWMVMTVLPVLPPDLRPLVPLDGGRFATSDLNDLYRRVINRNNRLKRLLELSAPDIIVRNEKRMLQEAVDALLDNGRRGRAITGSNKRPLK
;
A
#
# COMPACT_ATOMS: atom_id res chain seq x y z
N PRO A 1 -8.02 -10.43 7.59
CA PRO A 1 -7.17 -10.28 6.41
C PRO A 1 -7.62 -9.07 5.58
N SER A 2 -6.67 -8.27 5.08
CA SER A 2 -6.99 -7.15 4.22
C SER A 2 -7.65 -7.65 2.91
N ARG A 3 -8.49 -6.81 2.29
CA ARG A 3 -9.10 -7.15 0.99
C ARG A 3 -8.03 -7.34 -0.09
N ILE A 4 -6.98 -6.54 -0.06
CA ILE A 4 -5.81 -6.66 -0.95
C ILE A 4 -5.16 -8.04 -0.77
N GLY A 5 -4.90 -8.47 0.47
CA GLY A 5 -4.32 -9.77 0.75
C GLY A 5 -5.15 -10.94 0.25
N LEU A 6 -6.48 -10.84 0.33
CA LEU A 6 -7.36 -11.86 -0.23
C LEU A 6 -7.28 -11.93 -1.76
N LEU A 7 -7.13 -10.79 -2.45
CA LEU A 7 -7.02 -10.76 -3.90
C LEU A 7 -5.66 -11.24 -4.42
N LEU A 8 -4.58 -10.91 -3.71
CA LEU A 8 -3.21 -11.26 -4.11
C LEU A 8 -2.71 -12.57 -3.52
N ASP A 9 -3.52 -13.24 -2.70
CA ASP A 9 -3.13 -14.42 -1.91
C ASP A 9 -1.94 -14.18 -0.96
N MET A 10 -1.81 -12.95 -0.48
CA MET A 10 -0.76 -12.49 0.41
C MET A 10 -1.28 -12.27 1.83
N THR A 11 -0.44 -12.45 2.83
CA THR A 11 -0.77 -12.08 4.21
C THR A 11 -0.76 -10.55 4.38
N LEU A 12 -1.40 -10.05 5.44
CA LEU A 12 -1.32 -8.62 5.77
C LEU A 12 0.14 -8.18 6.01
N ARG A 13 0.92 -9.03 6.67
CA ARG A 13 2.34 -8.76 6.95
C ARG A 13 3.18 -8.65 5.66
N ASP A 14 2.91 -9.50 4.68
CA ASP A 14 3.62 -9.46 3.39
C ASP A 14 3.34 -8.16 2.65
N ILE A 15 2.06 -7.74 2.62
CA ILE A 15 1.66 -6.46 2.03
C ILE A 15 2.34 -5.29 2.77
N GLU A 16 2.36 -5.31 4.09
CA GLU A 16 3.04 -4.29 4.88
C GLU A 16 4.54 -4.23 4.57
N ARG A 17 5.23 -5.36 4.46
CA ARG A 17 6.64 -5.39 4.09
C ARG A 17 6.91 -4.74 2.74
N VAL A 18 6.05 -4.96 1.76
CA VAL A 18 6.16 -4.31 0.45
C VAL A 18 5.86 -2.82 0.54
N LEU A 19 4.74 -2.42 1.18
CA LEU A 19 4.31 -1.02 1.29
C LEU A 19 5.33 -0.14 2.00
N TYR A 20 6.04 -0.71 3.00
CA TYR A 20 7.04 0.04 3.78
C TYR A 20 8.47 -0.17 3.32
N PHE A 21 8.66 -0.71 2.12
CA PHE A 21 9.98 -0.88 1.50
C PHE A 21 10.91 -1.80 2.29
N GLU A 22 10.35 -2.85 2.92
CA GLU A 22 11.09 -3.88 3.63
C GLU A 22 11.34 -5.13 2.76
N SER A 23 10.62 -5.26 1.64
CA SER A 23 10.80 -6.37 0.68
C SER A 23 10.37 -5.94 -0.71
N PHE A 24 11.03 -6.49 -1.72
CA PHE A 24 10.56 -6.50 -3.08
C PHE A 24 9.43 -7.52 -3.26
N VAL A 25 8.58 -7.29 -4.24
CA VAL A 25 7.63 -8.28 -4.72
C VAL A 25 7.80 -8.44 -6.23
N VAL A 26 7.85 -9.68 -6.68
CA VAL A 26 8.00 -10.02 -8.11
C VAL A 26 6.69 -9.66 -8.83
N ILE A 27 6.79 -8.78 -9.81
CA ILE A 27 5.67 -8.34 -10.66
C ILE A 27 5.60 -9.25 -11.89
N GLU A 28 6.74 -9.42 -12.56
CA GLU A 28 6.88 -10.30 -13.72
C GLU A 28 8.08 -11.22 -13.51
N PRO A 29 7.86 -12.55 -13.42
CA PRO A 29 8.94 -13.51 -13.17
C PRO A 29 9.81 -13.79 -14.40
N GLY A 30 9.36 -13.45 -15.62
CA GLY A 30 10.08 -13.77 -16.85
C GLY A 30 10.28 -15.28 -17.03
N MET A 31 11.47 -15.67 -17.50
CA MET A 31 11.87 -17.08 -17.63
C MET A 31 12.67 -17.59 -16.40
N THR A 32 12.55 -16.94 -15.26
CA THR A 32 13.25 -17.30 -14.02
C THR A 32 12.41 -18.27 -13.19
N PRO A 33 12.99 -18.96 -12.19
CA PRO A 33 12.24 -19.81 -11.26
C PRO A 33 11.45 -19.03 -10.21
N LEU A 34 11.44 -17.69 -10.29
CA LEU A 34 10.68 -16.83 -9.39
C LEU A 34 9.19 -16.93 -9.68
N GLU A 35 8.36 -16.70 -8.68
CA GLU A 35 6.91 -16.70 -8.83
C GLU A 35 6.33 -15.29 -8.72
N LYS A 36 5.30 -14.97 -9.50
CA LYS A 36 4.58 -13.70 -9.41
C LYS A 36 3.98 -13.53 -8.01
N GLY A 37 4.26 -12.41 -7.37
CA GLY A 37 3.87 -12.14 -5.98
C GLY A 37 4.84 -12.68 -4.93
N GLN A 38 5.92 -13.36 -5.33
CA GLN A 38 6.99 -13.79 -4.41
C GLN A 38 7.67 -12.58 -3.78
N LEU A 39 7.93 -12.67 -2.47
CA LEU A 39 8.68 -11.65 -1.75
C LEU A 39 10.17 -11.97 -1.76
N LEU A 40 10.97 -10.95 -2.07
CA LEU A 40 12.42 -11.01 -2.03
C LEU A 40 12.93 -10.01 -0.97
N SER A 41 13.91 -10.44 -0.16
CA SER A 41 14.71 -9.51 0.63
C SER A 41 15.61 -8.67 -0.28
N ASP A 42 16.27 -7.65 0.25
CA ASP A 42 17.25 -6.89 -0.53
C ASP A 42 18.38 -7.81 -1.04
N GLU A 43 18.85 -8.73 -0.19
CA GLU A 43 19.90 -9.70 -0.54
C GLU A 43 19.44 -10.65 -1.66
N ASP A 44 18.26 -11.26 -1.52
CA ASP A 44 17.69 -12.16 -2.53
C ASP A 44 17.43 -11.44 -3.85
N TYR A 45 16.98 -10.17 -3.81
CA TYR A 45 16.75 -9.37 -5.00
C TYR A 45 18.04 -9.10 -5.77
N TYR A 46 19.11 -8.69 -5.09
CA TYR A 46 20.38 -8.42 -5.75
C TYR A 46 21.04 -9.71 -6.26
N THR A 47 20.92 -10.83 -5.53
CA THR A 47 21.37 -12.14 -5.99
C THR A 47 20.63 -12.57 -7.26
N ALA A 48 19.30 -12.41 -7.29
CA ALA A 48 18.51 -12.72 -8.48
C ALA A 48 18.85 -11.80 -9.66
N LEU A 49 19.15 -10.52 -9.39
CA LEU A 49 19.55 -9.56 -10.42
C LEU A 49 20.92 -9.92 -11.02
N GLU A 50 21.87 -10.41 -10.22
CA GLU A 50 23.17 -10.91 -10.69
C GLU A 50 23.02 -12.19 -11.52
N GLU A 51 22.09 -13.09 -11.14
CA GLU A 51 21.89 -14.37 -11.80
C GLU A 51 21.05 -14.26 -13.07
N TYR A 52 19.98 -13.49 -13.06
CA TYR A 52 18.98 -13.40 -14.16
C TYR A 52 18.95 -12.06 -14.89
N GLY A 53 19.69 -11.04 -14.41
CA GLY A 53 19.71 -9.71 -15.04
C GLY A 53 18.33 -9.09 -15.10
N ASP A 54 17.96 -8.54 -16.25
CA ASP A 54 16.71 -7.84 -16.51
C ASP A 54 15.55 -8.80 -16.95
N GLU A 55 15.70 -10.13 -16.78
CA GLU A 55 14.69 -11.08 -17.20
C GLU A 55 13.44 -11.07 -16.30
N PHE A 56 13.51 -10.51 -15.11
CA PHE A 56 12.39 -10.38 -14.18
C PHE A 56 12.19 -8.93 -13.74
N ASP A 57 10.97 -8.58 -13.33
CA ASP A 57 10.64 -7.28 -12.73
C ASP A 57 10.14 -7.48 -11.29
N ALA A 58 10.80 -6.81 -10.34
CA ALA A 58 10.38 -6.80 -8.93
C ALA A 58 10.44 -5.37 -8.39
N LYS A 59 9.40 -4.97 -7.66
CA LYS A 59 9.21 -3.62 -7.16
C LYS A 59 8.87 -3.59 -5.68
N MET A 60 8.95 -2.41 -5.10
CA MET A 60 8.56 -2.10 -3.73
C MET A 60 7.49 -1.00 -3.70
N GLY A 61 6.83 -0.90 -2.55
CA GLY A 61 5.89 0.18 -2.26
C GLY A 61 4.49 -0.02 -2.84
N ALA A 62 3.65 0.99 -2.71
CA ALA A 62 2.26 0.95 -3.15
C ALA A 62 2.11 0.75 -4.67
N GLU A 63 3.07 1.21 -5.46
CA GLU A 63 3.09 1.04 -6.92
C GLU A 63 3.18 -0.44 -7.30
N ALA A 64 3.97 -1.22 -6.57
CA ALA A 64 4.10 -2.67 -6.79
C ALA A 64 2.77 -3.39 -6.52
N ILE A 65 2.13 -3.07 -5.40
CA ILE A 65 0.82 -3.63 -5.03
C ILE A 65 -0.25 -3.22 -6.07
N GLN A 66 -0.21 -1.98 -6.54
CA GLN A 66 -1.13 -1.50 -7.58
C GLN A 66 -0.94 -2.26 -8.90
N GLY A 67 0.31 -2.51 -9.29
CA GLY A 67 0.64 -3.31 -10.48
C GLY A 67 0.04 -4.71 -10.40
N LEU A 68 0.30 -5.43 -9.31
CA LEU A 68 -0.27 -6.77 -9.08
C LEU A 68 -1.80 -6.78 -9.11
N LEU A 69 -2.46 -5.75 -8.53
CA LEU A 69 -3.92 -5.64 -8.55
C LEU A 69 -4.47 -5.35 -9.94
N LYS A 70 -3.74 -4.59 -10.76
CA LYS A 70 -4.12 -4.25 -12.13
C LYS A 70 -4.11 -5.47 -13.05
N ASP A 71 -3.18 -6.39 -12.80
CA ASP A 71 -2.98 -7.59 -13.61
C ASP A 71 -4.01 -8.71 -13.32
N ILE A 72 -4.88 -8.53 -12.32
CA ILE A 72 -5.90 -9.52 -12.00
C ILE A 72 -7.02 -9.48 -13.05
N ASP A 73 -7.17 -10.55 -13.82
CA ASP A 73 -8.39 -10.77 -14.59
C ASP A 73 -9.50 -11.35 -13.71
N LEU A 74 -10.45 -10.49 -13.35
CA LEU A 74 -11.56 -10.85 -12.46
C LEU A 74 -12.43 -11.99 -12.99
N LYS A 75 -12.59 -12.09 -14.33
CA LYS A 75 -13.44 -13.12 -14.95
C LYS A 75 -12.79 -14.49 -14.83
N SER A 76 -11.56 -14.61 -15.28
CA SER A 76 -10.77 -15.85 -15.19
C SER A 76 -10.63 -16.31 -13.74
N GLU A 77 -10.44 -15.36 -12.82
CA GLU A 77 -10.31 -15.68 -11.40
C GLU A 77 -11.61 -16.21 -10.78
N VAL A 78 -12.77 -15.71 -11.18
CA VAL A 78 -14.08 -16.26 -10.76
C VAL A 78 -14.26 -17.69 -11.26
N GLU A 79 -13.95 -17.94 -12.54
CA GLU A 79 -14.05 -19.28 -13.12
C GLU A 79 -13.12 -20.25 -12.40
N ARG A 80 -11.86 -19.90 -12.21
CA ARG A 80 -10.88 -20.69 -11.49
C ARG A 80 -11.33 -21.03 -10.06
N LEU A 81 -11.81 -20.04 -9.32
CA LEU A 81 -12.26 -20.26 -7.93
C LEU A 81 -13.52 -21.14 -7.85
N ARG A 82 -14.43 -21.03 -8.82
CA ARG A 82 -15.63 -21.88 -8.89
C ARG A 82 -15.29 -23.35 -9.17
N GLU A 83 -14.23 -23.60 -9.94
CA GLU A 83 -13.73 -24.94 -10.18
C GLU A 83 -12.93 -25.52 -9.00
N GLU A 84 -12.16 -24.68 -8.28
CA GLU A 84 -11.31 -25.11 -7.18
C GLU A 84 -12.12 -25.42 -5.90
N ILE A 85 -13.17 -24.67 -5.60
CA ILE A 85 -13.99 -24.82 -4.39
C ILE A 85 -14.54 -26.23 -4.23
N PRO A 86 -15.22 -26.85 -5.24
CA PRO A 86 -15.77 -28.19 -5.08
C PRO A 86 -14.70 -29.29 -4.95
N ASN A 87 -13.50 -29.05 -5.45
CA ASN A 87 -12.37 -29.97 -5.40
C ASN A 87 -11.53 -29.87 -4.11
N THR A 88 -11.87 -28.90 -3.24
CA THR A 88 -11.12 -28.65 -2.01
C THR A 88 -11.74 -29.36 -0.82
N THR A 89 -10.99 -30.25 -0.16
CA THR A 89 -11.42 -30.99 1.02
C THR A 89 -11.13 -30.29 2.35
N SER A 90 -10.20 -29.36 2.38
CA SER A 90 -9.80 -28.62 3.58
C SER A 90 -10.82 -27.50 3.91
N GLU A 91 -11.47 -27.58 5.06
CA GLU A 91 -12.44 -26.57 5.53
C GLU A 91 -11.84 -25.16 5.63
N THR A 92 -10.60 -25.04 6.09
CA THR A 92 -9.89 -23.76 6.22
C THR A 92 -9.62 -23.13 4.86
N LYS A 93 -9.15 -23.95 3.90
CA LYS A 93 -8.92 -23.52 2.53
C LYS A 93 -10.24 -23.13 1.86
N LEU A 94 -11.27 -23.91 2.03
CA LEU A 94 -12.61 -23.65 1.50
C LEU A 94 -13.19 -22.32 2.00
N LYS A 95 -13.06 -22.02 3.30
CA LYS A 95 -13.45 -20.73 3.88
C LYS A 95 -12.67 -19.55 3.25
N LYS A 96 -11.37 -19.72 2.99
CA LYS A 96 -10.53 -18.69 2.35
C LYS A 96 -10.95 -18.46 0.90
N LEU A 97 -11.11 -19.54 0.12
CA LEU A 97 -11.53 -19.48 -1.29
C LEU A 97 -12.93 -18.87 -1.44
N SER A 98 -13.89 -19.25 -0.60
CA SER A 98 -15.25 -18.69 -0.61
C SER A 98 -15.27 -17.18 -0.31
N LYS A 99 -14.43 -16.71 0.64
CA LYS A 99 -14.28 -15.27 0.91
C LYS A 99 -13.64 -14.53 -0.26
N ARG A 100 -12.65 -15.14 -0.91
CA ARG A 100 -11.99 -14.59 -2.09
C ARG A 100 -12.97 -14.50 -3.25
N LEU A 101 -13.71 -15.58 -3.55
CA LEU A 101 -14.73 -15.60 -4.60
C LEU A 101 -15.75 -14.48 -4.40
N LYS A 102 -16.32 -14.37 -3.20
CA LYS A 102 -17.29 -13.31 -2.88
C LYS A 102 -16.73 -11.91 -3.11
N LEU A 103 -15.45 -11.69 -2.81
CA LEU A 103 -14.80 -10.40 -3.03
C LEU A 103 -14.60 -10.12 -4.52
N VAL A 104 -14.12 -11.11 -5.30
CA VAL A 104 -13.88 -10.98 -6.74
C VAL A 104 -15.20 -10.74 -7.48
N GLU A 105 -16.26 -11.50 -7.15
CA GLU A 105 -17.60 -11.29 -7.71
C GLU A 105 -18.17 -9.90 -7.37
N SER A 106 -17.91 -9.39 -6.16
CA SER A 106 -18.30 -8.04 -5.77
C SER A 106 -17.63 -6.96 -6.63
N PHE A 107 -16.33 -7.11 -6.95
CA PHE A 107 -15.64 -6.22 -7.87
C PHE A 107 -16.21 -6.32 -9.29
N LEU A 108 -16.42 -7.54 -9.78
CA LEU A 108 -16.95 -7.77 -11.12
C LEU A 108 -18.34 -7.16 -11.31
N ASN A 109 -19.23 -7.35 -10.32
CA ASN A 109 -20.61 -6.87 -10.36
C ASN A 109 -20.72 -5.35 -10.20
N SER A 110 -19.85 -4.74 -9.40
CA SER A 110 -19.86 -3.28 -9.16
C SER A 110 -19.15 -2.49 -10.26
N GLY A 111 -18.37 -3.14 -11.12
CA GLY A 111 -17.54 -2.46 -12.11
C GLY A 111 -16.34 -1.70 -11.53
N ASN A 112 -16.09 -1.82 -10.23
CA ASN A 112 -14.92 -1.24 -9.60
C ASN A 112 -13.67 -2.06 -9.94
N LYS A 113 -12.55 -1.35 -10.13
CA LYS A 113 -11.26 -1.99 -10.40
C LYS A 113 -10.50 -2.25 -9.11
N PRO A 114 -9.86 -3.43 -8.95
CA PRO A 114 -9.06 -3.74 -7.76
C PRO A 114 -7.93 -2.75 -7.49
N GLU A 115 -7.30 -2.23 -8.53
CA GLU A 115 -6.20 -1.25 -8.47
C GLU A 115 -6.60 0.06 -7.79
N TRP A 116 -7.92 0.40 -7.76
CA TRP A 116 -8.41 1.60 -7.09
C TRP A 116 -8.36 1.54 -5.57
N MET A 117 -8.06 0.37 -5.00
CA MET A 117 -7.77 0.26 -3.56
C MET A 117 -6.45 0.93 -3.16
N VAL A 118 -5.57 1.21 -4.13
CA VAL A 118 -4.37 2.04 -3.95
C VAL A 118 -4.70 3.45 -4.39
N MET A 119 -4.70 4.38 -3.44
CA MET A 119 -5.03 5.78 -3.71
C MET A 119 -3.89 6.49 -4.44
N THR A 120 -4.20 7.10 -5.57
CA THR A 120 -3.29 8.00 -6.31
C THR A 120 -3.56 9.46 -5.97
N VAL A 121 -4.78 9.77 -5.52
CA VAL A 121 -5.22 11.10 -5.09
C VAL A 121 -5.80 11.00 -3.69
N LEU A 122 -5.26 11.78 -2.77
CA LEU A 122 -5.74 11.81 -1.38
C LEU A 122 -6.94 12.78 -1.28
N PRO A 123 -8.11 12.34 -0.79
CA PRO A 123 -9.22 13.24 -0.51
C PRO A 123 -8.89 14.16 0.65
N VAL A 124 -9.21 15.44 0.51
CA VAL A 124 -8.93 16.47 1.50
C VAL A 124 -10.23 16.95 2.14
N LEU A 125 -10.27 16.95 3.47
CA LEU A 125 -11.40 17.46 4.23
C LEU A 125 -11.55 18.96 3.99
N PRO A 126 -12.79 19.48 3.76
CA PRO A 126 -13.03 20.91 3.60
C PRO A 126 -12.49 21.75 4.76
N PRO A 127 -12.00 22.99 4.52
CA PRO A 127 -11.43 23.84 5.56
C PRO A 127 -12.35 24.11 6.74
N ASP A 128 -13.65 24.22 6.51
CA ASP A 128 -14.65 24.49 7.57
C ASP A 128 -14.72 23.35 8.60
N LEU A 129 -14.40 22.13 8.19
CA LEU A 129 -14.37 20.96 9.08
C LEU A 129 -13.01 20.77 9.81
N ARG A 130 -12.01 21.59 9.50
CA ARG A 130 -10.69 21.64 10.16
C ARG A 130 -10.25 23.09 10.39
N PRO A 131 -11.03 23.87 11.15
CA PRO A 131 -10.88 25.31 11.23
C PRO A 131 -9.56 25.75 11.84
N LEU A 132 -9.11 26.94 11.43
CA LEU A 132 -8.03 27.71 12.04
C LEU A 132 -8.67 28.92 12.70
N VAL A 133 -8.72 28.92 14.04
CA VAL A 133 -9.40 29.95 14.82
C VAL A 133 -8.38 30.89 15.45
N PRO A 134 -8.47 32.22 15.21
CA PRO A 134 -7.64 33.19 15.90
C PRO A 134 -8.01 33.29 17.39
N LEU A 135 -7.00 33.32 18.23
CA LEU A 135 -7.11 33.55 19.67
C LEU A 135 -6.55 34.91 20.04
N ASP A 136 -6.92 35.39 21.22
CA ASP A 136 -6.36 36.63 21.77
C ASP A 136 -4.81 36.54 21.87
N GLY A 137 -4.14 37.64 21.56
CA GLY A 137 -2.67 37.70 21.55
C GLY A 137 -2.00 37.18 20.27
N GLY A 138 -2.72 37.15 19.14
CA GLY A 138 -2.15 36.81 17.82
C GLY A 138 -1.80 35.31 17.65
N ARG A 139 -2.31 34.45 18.52
CA ARG A 139 -2.16 33.00 18.44
C ARG A 139 -3.34 32.39 17.67
N PHE A 140 -3.12 31.22 17.09
CA PHE A 140 -4.16 30.46 16.41
C PHE A 140 -4.35 29.10 17.08
N ALA A 141 -5.62 28.72 17.26
CA ALA A 141 -5.98 27.34 17.55
C ALA A 141 -6.30 26.64 16.23
N THR A 142 -5.76 25.45 16.04
CA THR A 142 -5.97 24.68 14.82
C THR A 142 -6.38 23.25 15.15
N SER A 143 -7.13 22.64 14.24
CA SER A 143 -7.41 21.21 14.31
C SER A 143 -6.11 20.39 14.13
N ASP A 144 -6.00 19.28 14.85
CA ASP A 144 -4.91 18.32 14.72
C ASP A 144 -4.75 17.79 13.28
N LEU A 145 -5.87 17.70 12.54
CA LEU A 145 -5.86 17.30 11.13
C LEU A 145 -5.02 18.23 10.26
N ASN A 146 -4.96 19.51 10.54
CA ASN A 146 -4.11 20.44 9.78
C ASN A 146 -2.62 20.13 9.93
N ASP A 147 -2.18 19.67 11.09
CA ASP A 147 -0.78 19.24 11.28
C ASP A 147 -0.50 17.95 10.52
N LEU A 148 -1.42 16.99 10.51
CA LEU A 148 -1.30 15.74 9.76
C LEU A 148 -1.28 16.00 8.25
N TYR A 149 -2.17 16.86 7.71
CA TYR A 149 -2.12 17.27 6.30
C TYR A 149 -0.82 17.97 5.94
N ARG A 150 -0.34 18.87 6.80
CA ARG A 150 0.94 19.57 6.58
C ARG A 150 2.11 18.58 6.47
N ARG A 151 2.12 17.52 7.28
CA ARG A 151 3.13 16.45 7.21
C ARG A 151 3.11 15.74 5.87
N VAL A 152 1.92 15.35 5.39
CA VAL A 152 1.76 14.72 4.06
C VAL A 152 2.25 15.64 2.95
N ILE A 153 1.83 16.92 2.95
CA ILE A 153 2.23 17.89 1.93
C ILE A 153 3.75 18.09 1.92
N ASN A 154 4.36 18.25 3.09
CA ASN A 154 5.81 18.45 3.19
C ASN A 154 6.60 17.23 2.68
N ARG A 155 6.16 16.01 3.01
CA ARG A 155 6.77 14.78 2.50
C ARG A 155 6.59 14.63 1.00
N ASN A 156 5.40 14.91 0.49
CA ASN A 156 5.12 14.87 -0.95
C ASN A 156 5.99 15.87 -1.74
N ASN A 157 6.08 17.11 -1.26
CA ASN A 157 6.91 18.13 -1.90
C ASN A 157 8.40 17.77 -1.87
N ARG A 158 8.86 17.19 -0.76
CA ARG A 158 10.24 16.72 -0.63
C ARG A 158 10.52 15.56 -1.58
N LEU A 159 9.62 14.58 -1.67
CA LEU A 159 9.73 13.47 -2.61
C LEU A 159 9.79 13.99 -4.06
N LYS A 160 8.89 14.91 -4.43
CA LYS A 160 8.89 15.53 -5.77
C LYS A 160 10.24 16.15 -6.10
N ARG A 161 10.80 16.93 -5.16
CA ARG A 161 12.11 17.55 -5.35
C ARG A 161 13.26 16.53 -5.48
N LEU A 162 13.22 15.44 -4.69
CA LEU A 162 14.22 14.37 -4.79
C LEU A 162 14.17 13.67 -6.15
N LEU A 163 12.97 13.44 -6.69
CA LEU A 163 12.80 12.87 -8.04
C LEU A 163 13.28 13.81 -9.13
N GLU A 164 12.98 15.11 -9.04
CA GLU A 164 13.46 16.14 -9.97
C GLU A 164 15.01 16.25 -9.99
N LEU A 165 15.64 16.02 -8.85
CA LEU A 165 17.10 16.04 -8.69
C LEU A 165 17.77 14.70 -9.00
N SER A 166 17.02 13.69 -9.44
CA SER A 166 17.54 12.33 -9.68
C SER A 166 18.35 11.80 -8.50
N ALA A 167 17.83 11.98 -7.28
CA ALA A 167 18.50 11.54 -6.06
C ALA A 167 18.68 10.01 -6.04
N PRO A 168 19.70 9.48 -5.32
CA PRO A 168 19.91 8.04 -5.20
C PRO A 168 18.65 7.29 -4.71
N ASP A 169 18.41 6.11 -5.27
CA ASP A 169 17.21 5.31 -5.02
C ASP A 169 16.94 5.05 -3.53
N ILE A 170 17.98 4.82 -2.75
CA ILE A 170 17.83 4.58 -1.31
C ILE A 170 17.19 5.78 -0.58
N ILE A 171 17.51 7.01 -1.00
CA ILE A 171 16.95 8.24 -0.42
C ILE A 171 15.50 8.39 -0.89
N VAL A 172 15.21 8.13 -2.17
CA VAL A 172 13.86 8.17 -2.73
C VAL A 172 12.96 7.13 -2.05
N ARG A 173 13.42 5.89 -1.91
CA ARG A 173 12.68 4.81 -1.20
C ARG A 173 12.36 5.20 0.23
N ASN A 174 13.32 5.75 0.96
CA ASN A 174 13.08 6.20 2.33
C ASN A 174 12.04 7.33 2.40
N GLU A 175 12.07 8.30 1.49
CA GLU A 175 11.06 9.37 1.47
C GLU A 175 9.68 8.85 1.04
N LYS A 176 9.59 7.91 0.09
CA LYS A 176 8.35 7.22 -0.25
C LYS A 176 7.76 6.48 0.96
N ARG A 177 8.58 5.77 1.74
CA ARG A 177 8.17 5.11 2.99
C ARG A 177 7.64 6.12 4.01
N MET A 178 8.34 7.24 4.20
CA MET A 178 7.91 8.30 5.13
C MET A 178 6.62 8.99 4.67
N LEU A 179 6.38 9.12 3.37
CA LEU A 179 5.12 9.61 2.82
C LEU A 179 3.98 8.62 3.10
N GLN A 180 4.21 7.32 2.90
CA GLN A 180 3.23 6.28 3.25
C GLN A 180 2.86 6.35 4.74
N GLU A 181 3.85 6.45 5.64
CA GLU A 181 3.62 6.60 7.08
C GLU A 181 2.82 7.86 7.42
N ALA A 182 3.07 8.98 6.74
CA ALA A 182 2.33 10.23 6.95
C ALA A 182 0.86 10.11 6.53
N VAL A 183 0.57 9.42 5.42
CA VAL A 183 -0.81 9.15 4.97
C VAL A 183 -1.51 8.19 5.92
N ASP A 184 -0.84 7.15 6.38
CA ASP A 184 -1.40 6.21 7.36
C ASP A 184 -1.77 6.91 8.67
N ALA A 185 -0.90 7.80 9.16
CA ALA A 185 -1.17 8.59 10.36
C ALA A 185 -2.35 9.57 10.17
N LEU A 186 -2.54 10.12 8.96
CA LEU A 186 -3.69 10.95 8.65
C LEU A 186 -4.99 10.17 8.71
N LEU A 187 -5.01 8.93 8.25
CA LEU A 187 -6.20 8.08 8.21
C LEU A 187 -6.49 7.41 9.55
N ASP A 188 -5.48 6.92 10.25
CA ASP A 188 -5.62 6.22 11.53
C ASP A 188 -4.31 6.32 12.34
N ASN A 189 -4.13 7.44 13.04
CA ASN A 189 -2.91 7.71 13.79
C ASN A 189 -2.71 6.73 14.95
N GLY A 190 -1.60 6.02 14.94
CA GLY A 190 -1.22 5.03 15.96
C GLY A 190 -1.63 3.59 15.63
N ARG A 191 -2.27 3.33 14.50
CA ARG A 191 -2.58 1.97 14.05
C ARG A 191 -1.31 1.17 13.76
N ARG A 192 -0.28 1.84 13.24
CA ARG A 192 1.03 1.25 13.01
C ARG A 192 2.12 2.05 13.73
N GLY A 193 2.86 1.38 14.61
CA GLY A 193 3.98 1.98 15.32
C GLY A 193 3.57 3.04 16.35
N ARG A 194 4.48 3.97 16.64
CA ARG A 194 4.23 5.03 17.61
C ARG A 194 3.35 6.12 16.99
N ALA A 195 2.24 6.44 17.66
CA ALA A 195 1.37 7.54 17.25
C ALA A 195 2.13 8.89 17.23
N ILE A 196 1.82 9.72 16.24
CA ILE A 196 2.29 11.10 16.18
C ILE A 196 1.62 11.89 17.29
N THR A 197 2.38 12.60 18.11
CA THR A 197 1.90 13.36 19.25
C THR A 197 2.04 14.87 19.04
N GLY A 198 1.14 15.63 19.61
CA GLY A 198 1.25 17.09 19.72
C GLY A 198 2.24 17.55 20.79
N SER A 199 2.32 18.87 20.99
CA SER A 199 3.18 19.49 22.02
C SER A 199 2.84 19.04 23.45
N ASN A 200 1.60 18.68 23.70
CA ASN A 200 1.09 18.16 24.97
C ASN A 200 1.35 16.64 25.19
N LYS A 201 2.14 16.01 24.32
CA LYS A 201 2.45 14.57 24.32
C LYS A 201 1.23 13.65 24.14
N ARG A 202 0.07 14.19 23.77
CA ARG A 202 -1.12 13.40 23.43
C ARG A 202 -1.11 13.07 21.91
N PRO A 203 -1.57 11.85 21.52
CA PRO A 203 -1.72 11.53 20.11
C PRO A 203 -2.63 12.53 19.41
N LEU A 204 -2.24 12.94 18.20
CA LEU A 204 -3.08 13.75 17.31
C LEU A 204 -4.29 12.91 16.87
N LYS A 205 -5.45 13.54 16.78
CA LYS A 205 -6.71 12.88 16.40
C LYS A 205 -7.20 13.37 15.05
#